data_adb2a04ab47921a9f140e6db71d29652
#
_entry.id   adb2a04ab47921a9f140e6db71d29652
#
_cell.length_a   1.000
_cell.length_b   1.000
_cell.length_c   1.000
_cell.angle_alpha   90.00
_cell.angle_beta   90.00
_cell.angle_gamma   90.00
#
_symmetry.space_group_name_H-M   'P 1'
#
loop_
_entity.id
_entity.type
_entity.pdbx_description
1 polymer ?
#
loop_
_entity_poly.entity_id
_entity_poly.type
_entity_poly.pdbx_seq_one_letter_code
_entity_poly.pdbx_strand_id
1 'polypeptide(L)'
;MNKGSKKMQRWYFRSFDTTIIRVWSSWLVNTTSEPWEYAPANLTKLKLEEPDPNLMELLPRIDVLVISGGHWFAKKTAYLLGGKLVGGQLWSHKNLGKGIPETEAFGIAMETSLSSIATDPLYKGLTILRTYSPDHYDGGTWNTGGSCTEKTRPSRPWEVAHNPHTELMRSLQ
;
A
#
# COMPACT_ATOMS: atom_id res chain seq x y z
N MET A 1 12.24 -5.45 23.64
CA MET A 1 13.44 -5.28 22.78
C MET A 1 13.06 -5.64 21.36
N ASN A 2 13.33 -4.76 20.40
CA ASN A 2 12.99 -4.99 18.99
C ASN A 2 13.86 -6.12 18.43
N LYS A 3 13.24 -7.14 17.86
CA LYS A 3 13.95 -8.23 17.17
C LYS A 3 13.25 -8.46 15.83
N GLY A 4 13.98 -8.28 14.74
CA GLY A 4 13.47 -8.54 13.40
C GLY A 4 14.25 -7.82 12.30
N SER A 5 13.90 -8.11 11.07
CA SER A 5 14.43 -7.42 9.88
C SER A 5 13.81 -6.03 9.71
N LYS A 6 14.35 -5.21 8.78
CA LYS A 6 13.69 -3.94 8.40
C LYS A 6 12.26 -4.15 7.87
N LYS A 7 11.95 -5.33 7.34
CA LYS A 7 10.62 -5.68 6.80
C LYS A 7 9.64 -6.14 7.88
N MET A 8 10.12 -6.73 8.97
CA MET A 8 9.28 -7.17 10.07
C MET A 8 9.97 -6.84 11.40
N GLN A 9 9.29 -6.09 12.24
CA GLN A 9 9.77 -5.69 13.56
C GLN A 9 8.71 -6.06 14.60
N ARG A 10 9.17 -6.49 15.78
CA ARG A 10 8.29 -6.99 16.84
C ARG A 10 8.70 -6.38 18.19
N TRP A 11 7.72 -5.87 18.94
CA TRP A 11 7.89 -5.31 20.28
C TRP A 11 6.92 -5.99 21.23
N TYR A 12 7.43 -6.61 22.30
CA TYR A 12 6.61 -7.21 23.34
C TYR A 12 6.59 -6.32 24.59
N PHE A 13 5.40 -6.02 25.05
CA PHE A 13 5.12 -5.20 26.23
C PHE A 13 4.63 -6.10 27.35
N ARG A 14 5.55 -6.54 28.21
CA ARG A 14 5.30 -7.53 29.28
C ARG A 14 4.18 -7.11 30.24
N SER A 15 4.10 -5.81 30.60
CA SER A 15 3.09 -5.30 31.55
C SER A 15 1.65 -5.41 31.04
N PHE A 16 1.47 -5.53 29.73
CA PHE A 16 0.16 -5.59 29.08
C PHE A 16 -0.05 -6.94 28.35
N ASP A 17 0.93 -7.84 28.43
CA ASP A 17 0.96 -9.08 27.64
C ASP A 17 0.65 -8.83 26.15
N THR A 18 1.17 -7.76 25.60
CA THR A 18 0.84 -7.28 24.28
C THR A 18 2.06 -7.27 23.35
N THR A 19 1.89 -7.78 22.15
CA THR A 19 2.90 -7.71 21.09
C THR A 19 2.44 -6.80 19.99
N ILE A 20 3.25 -5.77 19.65
CA ILE A 20 3.07 -4.96 18.45
C ILE A 20 4.00 -5.50 17.38
N ILE A 21 3.43 -5.79 16.19
CA ILE A 21 4.18 -6.23 15.02
C ILE A 21 4.03 -5.17 13.93
N ARG A 22 5.15 -4.68 13.41
CA ARG A 22 5.18 -3.88 12.20
C ARG A 22 5.61 -4.76 11.05
N VAL A 23 4.74 -4.91 10.05
CA VAL A 23 5.04 -5.57 8.78
C VAL A 23 5.16 -4.50 7.72
N TRP A 24 6.25 -4.53 6.96
CA TRP A 24 6.44 -3.65 5.82
C TRP A 24 6.05 -4.40 4.55
N SER A 25 4.86 -4.11 4.07
CA SER A 25 4.40 -4.46 2.73
C SER A 25 4.33 -3.19 1.88
N SER A 26 5.06 -3.13 0.77
CA SER A 26 5.11 -1.91 -0.04
C SER A 26 3.82 -1.66 -0.80
N TRP A 27 3.13 -2.72 -1.22
CA TRP A 27 1.96 -2.63 -2.09
C TRP A 27 0.76 -3.46 -1.62
N LEU A 28 0.83 -4.13 -0.47
CA LEU A 28 -0.19 -5.03 0.11
C LEU A 28 -0.54 -6.26 -0.74
N VAL A 29 0.10 -6.41 -1.89
CA VAL A 29 -0.06 -7.53 -2.81
C VAL A 29 1.27 -8.23 -3.07
N ASN A 30 1.20 -9.44 -3.57
CA ASN A 30 2.36 -10.23 -3.95
C ASN A 30 3.13 -9.55 -5.09
N THR A 31 4.44 -9.75 -5.10
CA THR A 31 5.32 -9.12 -6.08
C THR A 31 6.29 -10.11 -6.68
N THR A 32 6.67 -9.89 -7.94
CA THR A 32 7.73 -10.65 -8.60
C THR A 32 8.71 -9.72 -9.32
N SER A 33 9.97 -10.13 -9.40
CA SER A 33 11.00 -9.49 -10.23
C SER A 33 11.30 -10.28 -11.48
N GLU A 34 10.72 -11.47 -11.64
CA GLU A 34 10.91 -12.31 -12.81
C GLU A 34 10.44 -11.61 -14.10
N PRO A 35 11.03 -11.91 -15.26
CA PRO A 35 10.53 -11.41 -16.55
C PRO A 35 9.06 -11.81 -16.75
N TRP A 36 8.30 -10.92 -17.36
CA TRP A 36 6.90 -11.19 -17.68
C TRP A 36 6.51 -10.49 -18.98
N GLU A 37 6.13 -11.27 -19.98
CA GLU A 37 5.90 -10.73 -21.32
C GLU A 37 7.06 -9.82 -21.76
N TYR A 38 6.80 -8.51 -21.96
CA TYR A 38 7.79 -7.49 -22.31
C TYR A 38 8.30 -6.67 -21.11
N ALA A 39 7.89 -7.01 -19.88
CA ALA A 39 8.38 -6.37 -18.67
C ALA A 39 9.66 -7.05 -18.17
N PRO A 40 10.78 -6.29 -18.02
CA PRO A 40 12.09 -6.86 -17.73
C PRO A 40 12.19 -7.41 -16.29
N ALA A 41 13.18 -8.28 -16.05
CA ALA A 41 13.44 -8.92 -14.76
C ALA A 41 13.68 -7.94 -13.60
N ASN A 42 14.31 -6.81 -13.85
CA ASN A 42 14.64 -5.83 -12.80
C ASN A 42 13.48 -4.87 -12.46
N LEU A 43 12.34 -5.00 -13.13
CA LEU A 43 11.14 -4.22 -12.85
C LEU A 43 10.25 -5.00 -11.87
N THR A 44 9.88 -4.41 -10.76
CA THR A 44 8.91 -5.00 -9.84
C THR A 44 7.52 -5.04 -10.49
N LYS A 45 6.91 -6.21 -10.54
CA LYS A 45 5.54 -6.43 -10.99
C LYS A 45 4.66 -6.72 -9.79
N LEU A 46 3.54 -6.04 -9.70
CA LEU A 46 2.54 -6.22 -8.67
C LEU A 46 1.48 -7.18 -9.21
N LYS A 47 1.26 -8.28 -8.52
CA LYS A 47 0.18 -9.23 -8.83
C LYS A 47 -1.06 -8.76 -8.09
N LEU A 48 -1.86 -7.93 -8.73
CA LEU A 48 -2.93 -7.18 -8.09
C LEU A 48 -4.02 -8.08 -7.46
N GLU A 49 -4.19 -9.28 -7.96
CA GLU A 49 -5.14 -10.29 -7.49
C GLU A 49 -4.61 -11.20 -6.37
N GLU A 50 -3.32 -11.10 -6.02
CA GLU A 50 -2.71 -11.94 -4.99
C GLU A 50 -2.35 -11.08 -3.76
N PRO A 51 -2.91 -11.30 -2.56
CA PRO A 51 -2.53 -10.55 -1.36
C PRO A 51 -1.08 -10.85 -0.97
N ASP A 52 -0.47 -9.97 -0.17
CA ASP A 52 0.89 -10.17 0.34
C ASP A 52 0.96 -11.44 1.19
N PRO A 53 1.73 -12.48 0.78
CA PRO A 53 1.77 -13.75 1.48
C PRO A 53 2.32 -13.63 2.91
N ASN A 54 3.21 -12.68 3.19
CA ASN A 54 3.74 -12.49 4.54
C ASN A 54 2.68 -11.93 5.50
N LEU A 55 1.77 -11.09 5.00
CA LEU A 55 0.63 -10.61 5.77
C LEU A 55 -0.34 -11.76 6.05
N MET A 56 -0.68 -12.53 5.03
CA MET A 56 -1.64 -13.63 5.14
C MET A 56 -1.13 -14.73 6.09
N GLU A 57 0.16 -15.04 6.10
CA GLU A 57 0.76 -15.99 7.06
C GLU A 57 0.63 -15.53 8.52
N LEU A 58 0.69 -14.23 8.76
CA LEU A 58 0.59 -13.67 10.11
C LEU A 58 -0.85 -13.51 10.58
N LEU A 59 -1.78 -13.35 9.67
CA LEU A 59 -3.16 -12.93 9.92
C LEU A 59 -3.88 -13.74 11.01
N PRO A 60 -3.79 -15.09 11.08
CA PRO A 60 -4.46 -15.89 12.10
C PRO A 60 -3.99 -15.61 13.56
N ARG A 61 -2.89 -14.88 13.72
CA ARG A 61 -2.28 -14.57 15.02
C ARG A 61 -2.44 -13.11 15.43
N ILE A 62 -3.25 -12.36 14.71
CA ILE A 62 -3.43 -10.91 14.90
C ILE A 62 -4.82 -10.65 15.47
N ASP A 63 -4.88 -9.98 16.63
CA ASP A 63 -6.13 -9.55 17.24
C ASP A 63 -6.61 -8.21 16.66
N VAL A 64 -5.67 -7.30 16.36
CA VAL A 64 -5.97 -6.01 15.74
C VAL A 64 -4.99 -5.74 14.62
N LEU A 65 -5.50 -5.65 13.40
CA LEU A 65 -4.75 -5.33 12.19
C LEU A 65 -4.99 -3.87 11.79
N VAL A 66 -3.93 -3.08 11.67
CA VAL A 66 -4.01 -1.72 11.13
C VAL A 66 -3.34 -1.70 9.75
N ILE A 67 -4.12 -1.47 8.71
CA ILE A 67 -3.63 -1.34 7.33
C ILE A 67 -3.44 0.12 6.98
N SER A 68 -2.29 0.44 6.42
CA SER A 68 -1.97 1.77 5.89
C SER A 68 -1.07 1.62 4.66
N GLY A 69 -1.54 2.03 3.50
CA GLY A 69 -0.83 1.85 2.24
C GLY A 69 -1.07 2.98 1.25
N GLY A 70 -0.49 2.85 0.06
CA GLY A 70 -0.71 3.74 -1.09
C GLY A 70 0.54 4.47 -1.59
N HIS A 71 1.36 5.04 -0.73
CA HIS A 71 2.51 5.88 -1.11
C HIS A 71 3.53 5.19 -2.04
N TRP A 72 3.65 3.86 -1.96
CA TRP A 72 4.61 3.11 -2.79
C TRP A 72 4.12 2.85 -4.20
N PHE A 73 2.85 3.04 -4.47
CA PHE A 73 2.30 2.96 -5.83
C PHE A 73 2.88 4.05 -6.76
N ALA A 74 3.40 5.15 -6.22
CA ALA A 74 4.15 6.15 -6.98
C ALA A 74 5.53 5.68 -7.49
N LYS A 75 5.99 4.47 -7.11
CA LYS A 75 7.28 3.92 -7.56
C LYS A 75 7.16 3.21 -8.90
N LYS A 76 8.31 3.09 -9.58
CA LYS A 76 8.40 2.41 -10.88
C LYS A 76 8.03 0.93 -10.75
N THR A 77 6.90 0.55 -11.32
CA THR A 77 6.32 -0.80 -11.23
C THR A 77 5.53 -1.14 -12.49
N ALA A 78 5.26 -2.42 -12.69
CA ALA A 78 4.28 -2.92 -13.65
C ALA A 78 3.15 -3.65 -12.91
N TYR A 79 1.96 -3.71 -13.50
CA TYR A 79 0.77 -4.28 -12.91
C TYR A 79 0.34 -5.55 -13.66
N LEU A 80 0.17 -6.63 -12.91
CA LEU A 80 -0.38 -7.90 -13.40
C LEU A 80 -1.78 -8.08 -12.83
N LEU A 81 -2.71 -8.53 -13.67
CA LEU A 81 -4.08 -8.87 -13.28
C LEU A 81 -4.58 -10.02 -14.16
N GLY A 82 -5.06 -11.10 -13.54
CA GLY A 82 -5.50 -12.30 -14.25
C GLY A 82 -4.41 -12.92 -15.13
N GLY A 83 -3.16 -12.89 -14.67
CA GLY A 83 -2.00 -13.39 -15.40
C GLY A 83 -1.60 -12.55 -16.62
N LYS A 84 -2.11 -11.32 -16.78
CA LYS A 84 -1.79 -10.41 -17.88
C LYS A 84 -1.17 -9.12 -17.38
N LEU A 85 -0.31 -8.53 -18.20
CA LEU A 85 0.26 -7.22 -17.93
C LEU A 85 -0.75 -6.13 -18.34
N VAL A 86 -1.27 -5.39 -17.34
CA VAL A 86 -2.40 -4.46 -17.53
C VAL A 86 -2.05 -2.99 -17.37
N GLY A 87 -0.87 -2.66 -16.81
CA GLY A 87 -0.48 -1.27 -16.58
C GLY A 87 0.91 -1.15 -15.97
N GLY A 88 1.27 0.08 -15.58
CA GLY A 88 2.51 0.35 -14.88
C GLY A 88 2.65 1.81 -14.47
N GLN A 89 3.40 2.04 -13.39
CA GLN A 89 3.75 3.37 -12.91
C GLN A 89 5.19 3.70 -13.25
N LEU A 90 5.42 4.89 -13.81
CA LEU A 90 6.72 5.34 -14.30
C LEU A 90 7.41 4.33 -15.26
N TRP A 91 6.62 3.48 -15.88
CA TRP A 91 7.03 2.50 -16.87
C TRP A 91 5.86 2.20 -17.82
N SER A 92 6.16 2.06 -19.10
CA SER A 92 5.19 1.68 -20.12
C SER A 92 5.89 0.92 -21.25
N HIS A 93 5.11 0.23 -22.04
CA HIS A 93 5.56 -0.45 -23.25
C HIS A 93 4.53 -0.28 -24.36
N LYS A 94 5.00 -0.16 -25.61
CA LYS A 94 4.13 0.06 -26.79
C LYS A 94 2.97 -0.96 -26.90
N ASN A 95 3.19 -2.19 -26.46
CA ASN A 95 2.20 -3.26 -26.51
C ASN A 95 1.17 -3.19 -25.36
N LEU A 96 1.40 -2.33 -24.35
CA LEU A 96 0.50 -2.19 -23.20
C LEU A 96 -0.69 -1.25 -23.48
N GLY A 97 -0.59 -0.42 -24.53
CA GLY A 97 -1.58 0.64 -24.79
C GLY A 97 -1.61 1.66 -23.66
N LYS A 98 -2.80 2.13 -23.29
CA LYS A 98 -2.96 3.10 -22.20
C LYS A 98 -2.69 2.53 -20.82
N GLY A 99 -2.99 1.24 -20.63
CA GLY A 99 -2.91 0.57 -19.34
C GLY A 99 -3.86 1.16 -18.27
N ILE A 100 -3.94 0.48 -17.11
CA ILE A 100 -4.67 1.02 -15.96
C ILE A 100 -3.80 2.06 -15.23
N PRO A 101 -4.41 3.15 -14.69
CA PRO A 101 -3.69 4.15 -13.91
C PRO A 101 -3.32 3.63 -12.52
N GLU A 102 -2.38 4.31 -11.87
CA GLU A 102 -1.89 3.99 -10.54
C GLU A 102 -3.02 3.93 -9.49
N THR A 103 -3.97 4.85 -9.54
CA THR A 103 -5.11 4.89 -8.62
C THR A 103 -6.02 3.68 -8.73
N GLU A 104 -6.26 3.19 -9.94
CA GLU A 104 -7.03 1.97 -10.18
C GLU A 104 -6.25 0.73 -9.70
N ALA A 105 -4.96 0.64 -10.00
CA ALA A 105 -4.11 -0.43 -9.52
C ALA A 105 -4.05 -0.47 -7.97
N PHE A 106 -3.98 0.69 -7.33
CA PHE A 106 -4.05 0.79 -5.87
C PHE A 106 -5.40 0.30 -5.34
N GLY A 107 -6.52 0.68 -5.99
CA GLY A 107 -7.86 0.23 -5.63
C GLY A 107 -7.99 -1.28 -5.67
N ILE A 108 -7.58 -1.90 -6.78
CA ILE A 108 -7.62 -3.37 -6.94
C ILE A 108 -6.77 -4.05 -5.86
N ALA A 109 -5.54 -3.58 -5.62
CA ALA A 109 -4.66 -4.16 -4.62
C ALA A 109 -5.24 -4.06 -3.20
N MET A 110 -5.89 -2.94 -2.88
CA MET A 110 -6.54 -2.73 -1.58
C MET A 110 -7.75 -3.65 -1.43
N GLU A 111 -8.61 -3.71 -2.45
CA GLU A 111 -9.77 -4.60 -2.47
C GLU A 111 -9.36 -6.07 -2.33
N THR A 112 -8.34 -6.51 -3.08
CA THR A 112 -7.77 -7.87 -2.96
C THR A 112 -7.33 -8.17 -1.54
N SER A 113 -6.60 -7.26 -0.91
CA SER A 113 -6.11 -7.44 0.46
C SER A 113 -7.26 -7.48 1.46
N LEU A 114 -8.19 -6.54 1.40
CA LEU A 114 -9.34 -6.47 2.32
C LEU A 114 -10.28 -7.67 2.16
N SER A 115 -10.59 -8.07 0.93
CA SER A 115 -11.41 -9.25 0.65
C SER A 115 -10.76 -10.53 1.16
N SER A 116 -9.45 -10.69 0.98
CA SER A 116 -8.71 -11.84 1.48
C SER A 116 -8.70 -11.90 3.00
N ILE A 117 -8.57 -10.74 3.68
CA ILE A 117 -8.64 -10.64 5.13
C ILE A 117 -10.05 -10.97 5.64
N ALA A 118 -11.09 -10.41 5.00
CA ALA A 118 -12.48 -10.59 5.41
C ALA A 118 -12.98 -12.03 5.23
N THR A 119 -12.42 -12.76 4.27
CA THR A 119 -12.80 -14.13 3.96
C THR A 119 -11.89 -15.19 4.60
N ASP A 120 -10.81 -14.80 5.28
CA ASP A 120 -9.92 -15.75 5.95
C ASP A 120 -10.64 -16.40 7.15
N PRO A 121 -10.87 -17.73 7.13
CA PRO A 121 -11.63 -18.41 8.18
C PRO A 121 -10.91 -18.44 9.53
N LEU A 122 -9.60 -18.25 9.54
CA LEU A 122 -8.76 -18.28 10.74
C LEU A 122 -8.59 -16.91 11.39
N TYR A 123 -8.89 -15.83 10.66
CA TYR A 123 -8.83 -14.47 11.21
C TYR A 123 -10.13 -14.09 11.91
N LYS A 124 -10.03 -13.66 13.17
CA LYS A 124 -11.16 -13.22 14.01
C LYS A 124 -10.93 -11.85 14.63
N GLY A 125 -9.86 -11.17 14.21
CA GLY A 125 -9.46 -9.89 14.75
C GLY A 125 -10.24 -8.71 14.17
N LEU A 126 -9.97 -7.54 14.71
CA LEU A 126 -10.45 -6.27 14.20
C LEU A 126 -9.51 -5.72 13.10
N THR A 127 -10.05 -5.38 11.95
CA THR A 127 -9.31 -4.69 10.90
C THR A 127 -9.63 -3.19 10.91
N ILE A 128 -8.59 -2.37 10.98
CA ILE A 128 -8.69 -0.90 10.91
C ILE A 128 -7.98 -0.45 9.62
N LEU A 129 -8.73 0.17 8.72
CA LEU A 129 -8.18 0.78 7.52
C LEU A 129 -7.87 2.26 7.78
N ARG A 130 -6.58 2.62 7.74
CA ARG A 130 -6.15 4.02 7.84
C ARG A 130 -6.10 4.63 6.45
N THR A 131 -6.83 5.72 6.26
CA THR A 131 -6.85 6.47 5.00
C THR A 131 -5.48 7.06 4.65
N TYR A 132 -5.29 7.35 3.38
CA TYR A 132 -4.10 8.00 2.84
C TYR A 132 -3.96 9.42 3.41
N SER A 133 -2.78 9.79 3.87
CA SER A 133 -2.50 11.17 4.31
C SER A 133 -2.50 12.10 3.11
N PRO A 134 -3.22 13.24 3.16
CA PRO A 134 -3.09 14.26 2.13
C PRO A 134 -1.68 14.86 2.11
N ASP A 135 -1.28 15.38 0.97
CA ASP A 135 -0.04 16.15 0.85
C ASP A 135 -0.09 17.39 1.75
N HIS A 136 1.00 17.65 2.45
CA HIS A 136 1.09 18.72 3.45
C HIS A 136 2.32 19.62 3.25
N TYR A 137 3.04 19.47 2.15
CA TYR A 137 4.16 20.32 1.79
C TYR A 137 3.69 21.56 1.02
N ASP A 138 4.21 22.72 1.38
CA ASP A 138 4.03 23.98 0.68
C ASP A 138 5.27 24.30 -0.19
N GLY A 139 5.04 24.87 -1.38
CA GLY A 139 6.10 25.28 -2.30
C GLY A 139 6.87 24.14 -2.98
N GLY A 140 6.35 22.91 -2.93
CA GLY A 140 6.96 21.73 -3.52
C GLY A 140 6.48 20.44 -2.89
N THR A 141 7.27 19.37 -3.03
CA THR A 141 7.04 18.07 -2.41
C THR A 141 8.17 17.72 -1.45
N TRP A 142 8.09 16.57 -0.79
CA TRP A 142 9.11 16.09 0.15
C TRP A 142 10.54 16.02 -0.46
N ASN A 143 10.66 15.93 -1.79
CA ASN A 143 11.94 15.79 -2.52
C ASN A 143 12.23 16.92 -3.52
N THR A 144 11.37 17.94 -3.61
CA THR A 144 11.53 19.07 -4.55
C THR A 144 11.54 20.43 -3.84
N GLY A 145 11.96 20.47 -2.56
CA GLY A 145 12.13 21.70 -1.81
C GLY A 145 10.89 22.17 -1.06
N GLY A 146 9.84 21.35 -0.98
CA GLY A 146 8.66 21.69 -0.18
C GLY A 146 8.98 21.75 1.33
N SER A 147 8.24 22.57 2.07
CA SER A 147 8.37 22.78 3.51
C SER A 147 7.02 22.59 4.22
N CYS A 148 7.06 22.11 5.47
CA CYS A 148 5.89 22.02 6.36
C CYS A 148 5.94 23.06 7.49
N THR A 149 6.94 23.95 7.50
CA THR A 149 7.23 24.83 8.65
C THR A 149 6.58 26.19 8.57
N GLU A 150 6.04 26.58 7.42
CA GLU A 150 5.51 27.94 7.19
C GLU A 150 4.06 28.12 7.65
N LYS A 151 3.30 27.02 7.86
CA LYS A 151 1.92 27.11 8.33
C LYS A 151 1.86 27.12 9.84
N THR A 152 1.45 28.24 10.38
CA THR A 152 1.30 28.46 11.84
C THR A 152 -0.13 28.19 12.33
N ARG A 153 -1.06 27.83 11.45
CA ARG A 153 -2.46 27.50 11.74
C ARG A 153 -2.92 26.24 11.01
N PRO A 154 -3.94 25.54 11.50
CA PRO A 154 -4.59 24.46 10.74
C PRO A 154 -5.11 24.96 9.40
N SER A 155 -4.96 24.15 8.35
CA SER A 155 -5.54 24.43 7.04
C SER A 155 -7.07 24.39 7.09
N ARG A 156 -7.72 25.31 6.37
CA ARG A 156 -9.16 25.28 6.18
C ARG A 156 -9.53 24.16 5.18
N PRO A 157 -10.75 23.61 5.21
CA PRO A 157 -11.14 22.51 4.33
C PRO A 157 -10.86 22.73 2.84
N TRP A 158 -11.02 23.96 2.36
CA TRP A 158 -10.77 24.34 0.94
C TRP A 158 -9.29 24.57 0.59
N GLU A 159 -8.40 24.63 1.59
CA GLU A 159 -6.95 24.75 1.40
C GLU A 159 -6.27 23.37 1.35
N VAL A 160 -7.00 22.30 1.67
CA VAL A 160 -6.49 20.94 1.60
C VAL A 160 -6.61 20.43 0.17
N ALA A 161 -5.50 20.01 -0.41
CA ALA A 161 -5.50 19.44 -1.74
C ALA A 161 -6.38 18.17 -1.80
N HIS A 162 -7.17 18.09 -2.86
CA HIS A 162 -7.94 16.88 -3.18
C HIS A 162 -6.99 15.71 -3.42
N ASN A 163 -7.19 14.60 -2.71
CA ASN A 163 -6.37 13.40 -2.86
C ASN A 163 -7.25 12.22 -3.31
N PRO A 164 -7.12 11.78 -4.57
CA PRO A 164 -7.94 10.70 -5.12
C PRO A 164 -7.76 9.37 -4.39
N HIS A 165 -6.59 9.09 -3.82
CA HIS A 165 -6.36 7.89 -3.03
C HIS A 165 -7.19 7.89 -1.72
N THR A 166 -7.35 9.05 -1.09
CA THR A 166 -8.18 9.17 0.12
C THR A 166 -9.64 8.90 -0.19
N GLU A 167 -10.15 9.37 -1.32
CA GLU A 167 -11.53 9.12 -1.74
C GLU A 167 -11.75 7.66 -2.08
N LEU A 168 -10.82 7.06 -2.83
CA LEU A 168 -10.87 5.64 -3.15
C LEU A 168 -10.89 4.80 -1.86
N MET A 169 -10.05 5.10 -0.88
CA MET A 169 -10.05 4.37 0.40
C MET A 169 -11.35 4.53 1.19
N ARG A 170 -12.01 5.70 1.10
CA ARG A 170 -13.34 5.89 1.71
C ARG A 170 -14.42 5.04 1.04
N SER A 171 -14.32 4.82 -0.26
CA SER A 171 -15.27 3.97 -0.99
C SER A 171 -15.13 2.48 -0.71
N LEU A 172 -14.00 2.05 -0.12
CA LEU A 172 -13.72 0.67 0.26
C LEU A 172 -14.13 0.33 1.71
N GLN A 173 -14.65 1.29 2.46
CA GLN A 173 -15.17 1.12 3.83
C GLN A 173 -16.65 0.71 3.83
#